data_2bee835fecea55e9f94c2511620293b4
#
_entry.id   2bee835fecea55e9f94c2511620293b4
#
_cell.length_a   1.000
_cell.length_b   1.000
_cell.length_c   1.000
_cell.angle_alpha   90.00
_cell.angle_beta   90.00
_cell.angle_gamma   90.00
#
_symmetry.space_group_name_H-M   'P 1'
#
loop_
_entity.id
_entity.type
_entity.pdbx_description
1 polymer ?
#
loop_
_entity_poly.entity_id
_entity_poly.type
_entity_poly.pdbx_seq_one_letter_code
_entity_poly.pdbx_strand_id
1 'polypeptide(L)'
;MAIKTLASKDGRAAQSSAQFIVSVAAIELPRNEWPELMNTLVQNIATGSDQLKQASLITIGFICESQDPELRESLAAQSNAILTAVVQGARREEPNMDVRNAAMTALGDSIDFVRTNMDNEGERNYIMQVVCEATQADDLRVQAGAFGCLNRIMGSYYEKMRFYMEKALFGLSIMGMKSEEEDVAKLAVEFWCTVCEEEIAIEDDNAAVGVTFSSVFVRCTC
;
A
#
# COMPACT_ATOMS: atom_id res chain seq x y z
N MET A 1 -10.92 16.33 19.83
CA MET A 1 -11.46 17.40 18.97
C MET A 1 -11.04 17.18 17.52
N ALA A 2 -9.77 16.93 17.22
CA ALA A 2 -9.25 16.70 15.86
C ALA A 2 -9.95 15.55 15.11
N ILE A 3 -10.18 14.38 15.72
CA ILE A 3 -10.88 13.25 15.10
C ILE A 3 -12.27 13.64 14.57
N LYS A 4 -12.99 14.52 15.28
CA LYS A 4 -14.30 15.00 14.80
C LYS A 4 -14.19 15.89 13.57
N THR A 5 -13.06 16.57 13.39
CA THR A 5 -12.80 17.45 12.23
C THR A 5 -12.48 16.65 10.97
N LEU A 6 -12.07 15.36 11.09
CA LEU A 6 -11.95 14.47 9.93
C LEU A 6 -13.25 14.32 9.15
N ALA A 7 -14.41 14.44 9.83
CA ALA A 7 -15.72 14.41 9.19
C ALA A 7 -16.15 15.75 8.56
N SER A 8 -15.25 16.75 8.50
CA SER A 8 -15.57 18.05 7.92
C SER A 8 -15.87 17.93 6.44
N LYS A 9 -16.91 18.67 5.99
CA LYS A 9 -17.21 18.82 4.55
C LYS A 9 -16.18 19.69 3.82
N ASP A 10 -15.40 20.47 4.56
CA ASP A 10 -14.25 21.19 4.01
C ASP A 10 -13.04 20.24 3.96
N GLY A 11 -12.66 19.85 2.75
CA GLY A 11 -11.53 18.94 2.53
C GLY A 11 -10.21 19.46 3.09
N ARG A 12 -9.98 20.78 3.08
CA ARG A 12 -8.76 21.38 3.68
C ARG A 12 -8.75 21.21 5.19
N ALA A 13 -9.91 21.39 5.83
CA ALA A 13 -10.03 21.19 7.28
C ALA A 13 -9.83 19.72 7.66
N ALA A 14 -10.39 18.78 6.88
CA ALA A 14 -10.19 17.36 7.06
C ALA A 14 -8.71 16.97 6.89
N GLN A 15 -8.04 17.45 5.84
CA GLN A 15 -6.62 17.18 5.58
C GLN A 15 -5.70 17.78 6.66
N SER A 16 -5.94 19.03 7.07
CA SER A 16 -5.17 19.64 8.16
C SER A 16 -5.36 18.89 9.47
N SER A 17 -6.57 18.39 9.72
CA SER A 17 -6.85 17.55 10.89
C SER A 17 -6.12 16.21 10.83
N ALA A 18 -6.05 15.57 9.65
CA ALA A 18 -5.28 14.35 9.44
C ALA A 18 -3.79 14.58 9.78
N GLN A 19 -3.18 15.62 9.21
CA GLN A 19 -1.78 15.97 9.49
C GLN A 19 -1.51 16.26 10.97
N PHE A 20 -2.43 16.98 11.63
CA PHE A 20 -2.33 17.22 13.06
C PHE A 20 -2.40 15.92 13.87
N ILE A 21 -3.34 15.03 13.55
CA ILE A 21 -3.46 13.71 14.19
C ILE A 21 -2.17 12.91 14.02
N VAL A 22 -1.59 12.89 12.82
CA VAL A 22 -0.32 12.19 12.55
C VAL A 22 0.82 12.73 13.42
N SER A 23 0.94 14.07 13.51
CA SER A 23 1.99 14.71 14.33
C SER A 23 1.86 14.37 15.81
N VAL A 24 0.63 14.27 16.32
CA VAL A 24 0.37 13.86 17.72
C VAL A 24 0.58 12.36 17.89
N ALA A 25 0.10 11.56 16.93
CA ALA A 25 0.24 10.10 16.94
C ALA A 25 1.70 9.64 16.99
N ALA A 26 2.60 10.35 16.27
CA ALA A 26 4.03 10.07 16.30
C ALA A 26 4.66 10.19 17.70
N ILE A 27 4.05 10.96 18.59
CA ILE A 27 4.51 11.15 19.96
C ILE A 27 3.77 10.23 20.94
N GLU A 28 2.46 10.13 20.78
CA GLU A 28 1.59 9.49 21.79
C GLU A 28 1.45 7.98 21.60
N LEU A 29 1.47 7.45 20.36
CA LEU A 29 1.34 6.02 20.11
C LEU A 29 2.51 5.20 20.69
N PRO A 30 3.80 5.58 20.50
CA PRO A 30 4.91 4.86 21.13
C PRO A 30 4.85 4.84 22.66
N ARG A 31 4.26 5.89 23.25
CA ARG A 31 4.10 6.02 24.71
C ARG A 31 2.84 5.36 25.26
N ASN A 32 2.03 4.78 24.36
CA ASN A 32 0.70 4.26 24.70
C ASN A 32 -0.23 5.29 25.39
N GLU A 33 -0.08 6.57 25.03
CA GLU A 33 -0.90 7.67 25.58
C GLU A 33 -2.18 7.90 24.76
N TRP A 34 -2.26 7.34 23.53
CA TRP A 34 -3.48 7.38 22.71
C TRP A 34 -3.82 6.00 22.10
N PRO A 35 -4.06 4.97 22.91
CA PRO A 35 -4.27 3.60 22.45
C PRO A 35 -5.52 3.41 21.59
N GLU A 36 -6.54 4.28 21.71
CA GLU A 36 -7.80 4.16 20.97
C GLU A 36 -7.74 4.75 19.56
N LEU A 37 -6.67 5.47 19.19
CA LEU A 37 -6.61 6.18 17.90
C LEU A 37 -6.83 5.24 16.71
N MET A 38 -6.04 4.17 16.62
CA MET A 38 -6.11 3.26 15.49
C MET A 38 -7.46 2.54 15.42
N ASN A 39 -7.99 2.10 16.57
CA ASN A 39 -9.32 1.49 16.64
C ASN A 39 -10.41 2.47 16.19
N THR A 40 -10.29 3.75 16.54
CA THR A 40 -11.24 4.78 16.11
C THR A 40 -11.17 5.01 14.61
N LEU A 41 -9.97 5.08 14.02
CA LEU A 41 -9.79 5.23 12.56
C LEU A 41 -10.35 4.02 11.81
N VAL A 42 -10.05 2.80 12.26
CA VAL A 42 -10.61 1.56 11.70
C VAL A 42 -12.14 1.54 11.78
N GLN A 43 -12.71 1.95 12.91
CA GLN A 43 -14.17 2.04 13.07
C GLN A 43 -14.79 3.09 12.12
N ASN A 44 -14.13 4.23 11.94
CA ASN A 44 -14.56 5.27 11.00
C ASN A 44 -14.61 4.74 9.55
N ILE A 45 -13.64 3.91 9.16
CA ILE A 45 -13.61 3.27 7.84
C ILE A 45 -14.76 2.28 7.69
N ALA A 46 -15.07 1.52 8.74
CA ALA A 46 -16.12 0.50 8.69
C ALA A 46 -17.54 1.09 8.63
N THR A 47 -17.79 2.20 9.34
CA THR A 47 -19.16 2.68 9.58
C THR A 47 -19.40 4.15 9.27
N GLY A 48 -18.35 4.90 8.91
CA GLY A 48 -18.42 6.34 8.67
C GLY A 48 -19.05 6.73 7.32
N SER A 49 -19.30 8.03 7.14
CA SER A 49 -19.59 8.58 5.82
C SER A 49 -18.37 8.47 4.90
N ASP A 50 -18.56 8.57 3.58
CA ASP A 50 -17.47 8.48 2.62
C ASP A 50 -16.33 9.48 2.90
N GLN A 51 -16.66 10.72 3.28
CA GLN A 51 -15.66 11.71 3.68
C GLN A 51 -14.87 11.27 4.92
N LEU A 52 -15.56 10.69 5.91
CA LEU A 52 -14.90 10.21 7.14
C LEU A 52 -14.06 8.97 6.87
N LYS A 53 -14.53 8.05 6.03
CA LYS A 53 -13.76 6.89 5.56
C LYS A 53 -12.48 7.34 4.86
N GLN A 54 -12.60 8.22 3.85
CA GLN A 54 -11.49 8.76 3.10
C GLN A 54 -10.47 9.45 4.00
N ALA A 55 -10.91 10.36 4.87
CA ALA A 55 -10.02 11.10 5.77
C ALA A 55 -9.32 10.17 6.77
N SER A 56 -10.00 9.13 7.26
CA SER A 56 -9.41 8.15 8.16
C SER A 56 -8.37 7.27 7.44
N LEU A 57 -8.62 6.88 6.19
CA LEU A 57 -7.66 6.15 5.35
C LEU A 57 -6.42 6.99 5.07
N ILE A 58 -6.58 8.26 4.69
CA ILE A 58 -5.47 9.20 4.50
C ILE A 58 -4.66 9.34 5.79
N THR A 59 -5.34 9.45 6.95
CA THR A 59 -4.66 9.54 8.26
C THR A 59 -3.85 8.28 8.55
N ILE A 60 -4.40 7.10 8.29
CA ILE A 60 -3.68 5.82 8.45
C ILE A 60 -2.47 5.78 7.51
N GLY A 61 -2.63 6.13 6.24
CA GLY A 61 -1.52 6.18 5.28
C GLY A 61 -0.36 7.03 5.80
N PHE A 62 -0.63 8.27 6.21
CA PHE A 62 0.40 9.16 6.75
C PHE A 62 1.07 8.64 8.04
N ILE A 63 0.31 7.96 8.92
CA ILE A 63 0.90 7.32 10.10
C ILE A 63 1.83 6.18 9.67
N CYS A 64 1.42 5.39 8.69
CA CYS A 64 2.17 4.25 8.17
C CYS A 64 3.42 4.66 7.36
N GLU A 65 3.41 5.83 6.73
CA GLU A 65 4.54 6.39 6.00
C GLU A 65 5.70 6.80 6.93
N SER A 66 5.44 6.96 8.22
CA SER A 66 6.46 7.37 9.18
C SER A 66 7.63 6.39 9.25
N GLN A 67 8.85 6.95 9.26
CA GLN A 67 10.09 6.19 9.41
C GLN A 67 10.56 6.08 10.88
N ASP A 68 9.78 6.61 11.84
CA ASP A 68 10.09 6.54 13.26
C ASP A 68 10.02 5.08 13.74
N PRO A 69 11.13 4.50 14.27
CA PRO A 69 11.18 3.09 14.65
C PRO A 69 10.23 2.74 15.81
N GLU A 70 10.05 3.64 16.79
CA GLU A 70 9.20 3.40 17.96
C GLU A 70 7.72 3.40 17.54
N LEU A 71 7.34 4.32 16.63
CA LEU A 71 6.01 4.35 16.06
C LEU A 71 5.73 3.09 15.23
N ARG A 72 6.67 2.66 14.38
CA ARG A 72 6.53 1.45 13.57
C ARG A 72 6.36 0.19 14.42
N GLU A 73 7.10 0.07 15.51
CA GLU A 73 6.95 -1.05 16.45
C GLU A 73 5.56 -1.04 17.11
N SER A 74 5.05 0.12 17.52
CA SER A 74 3.72 0.25 18.09
C SER A 74 2.59 -0.10 17.09
N LEU A 75 2.79 0.22 15.80
CA LEU A 75 1.85 -0.10 14.72
C LEU A 75 1.87 -1.59 14.36
N ALA A 76 3.01 -2.26 14.46
CA ALA A 76 3.14 -3.67 14.13
C ALA A 76 2.17 -4.55 14.93
N ALA A 77 1.91 -4.21 16.19
CA ALA A 77 0.93 -4.89 17.02
C ALA A 77 -0.52 -4.76 16.52
N GLN A 78 -0.81 -3.75 15.69
CA GLN A 78 -2.13 -3.43 15.16
C GLN A 78 -2.23 -3.68 13.64
N SER A 79 -1.18 -4.24 13.03
CA SER A 79 -1.06 -4.43 11.58
C SER A 79 -2.27 -5.14 10.95
N ASN A 80 -2.79 -6.18 11.59
CA ASN A 80 -3.96 -6.92 11.09
C ASN A 80 -5.23 -6.06 11.01
N ALA A 81 -5.49 -5.21 12.01
CA ALA A 81 -6.65 -4.34 12.01
C ALA A 81 -6.51 -3.23 10.95
N ILE A 82 -5.32 -2.65 10.83
CA ILE A 82 -4.99 -1.65 9.82
C ILE A 82 -5.16 -2.24 8.43
N LEU A 83 -4.51 -3.38 8.16
CA LEU A 83 -4.56 -4.04 6.87
C LEU A 83 -6.00 -4.42 6.48
N THR A 84 -6.77 -4.99 7.40
CA THR A 84 -8.17 -5.35 7.15
C THR A 84 -8.99 -4.14 6.72
N ALA A 85 -8.86 -3.02 7.44
CA ALA A 85 -9.61 -1.80 7.13
C ALA A 85 -9.19 -1.19 5.78
N VAL A 86 -7.88 -1.13 5.53
CA VAL A 86 -7.33 -0.56 4.30
C VAL A 86 -7.70 -1.42 3.09
N VAL A 87 -7.52 -2.74 3.16
CA VAL A 87 -7.90 -3.67 2.08
C VAL A 87 -9.40 -3.62 1.82
N GLN A 88 -10.23 -3.53 2.85
CA GLN A 88 -11.67 -3.39 2.68
C GLN A 88 -12.06 -2.13 1.89
N GLY A 89 -11.41 -0.99 2.16
CA GLY A 89 -11.63 0.26 1.43
C GLY A 89 -11.10 0.23 -0.02
N ALA A 90 -10.08 -0.60 -0.29
CA ALA A 90 -9.45 -0.73 -1.61
C ALA A 90 -10.21 -1.66 -2.58
N ARG A 91 -11.11 -2.49 -2.07
CA ARG A 91 -11.83 -3.52 -2.83
C ARG A 91 -12.70 -2.92 -3.93
N ARG A 92 -12.97 -3.75 -4.94
CA ARG A 92 -13.85 -3.41 -6.06
C ARG A 92 -15.28 -3.05 -5.62
N GLU A 93 -15.76 -3.61 -4.52
CA GLU A 93 -17.10 -3.40 -3.98
C GLU A 93 -17.27 -2.03 -3.29
N GLU A 94 -16.18 -1.30 -2.97
CA GLU A 94 -16.29 0.06 -2.47
C GLU A 94 -16.73 0.99 -3.63
N PRO A 95 -17.93 1.58 -3.56
CA PRO A 95 -18.48 2.34 -4.67
C PRO A 95 -17.86 3.74 -4.81
N ASN A 96 -17.26 4.27 -3.75
CA ASN A 96 -16.67 5.60 -3.73
C ASN A 96 -15.21 5.57 -4.16
N MET A 97 -14.90 6.16 -5.32
CA MET A 97 -13.54 6.14 -5.88
C MET A 97 -12.54 6.95 -5.07
N ASP A 98 -12.96 7.99 -4.34
CA ASP A 98 -12.07 8.74 -3.46
C ASP A 98 -11.66 7.91 -2.23
N VAL A 99 -12.59 7.09 -1.71
CA VAL A 99 -12.30 6.12 -0.64
C VAL A 99 -11.36 5.04 -1.17
N ARG A 100 -11.62 4.46 -2.36
CA ARG A 100 -10.77 3.46 -2.98
C ARG A 100 -9.35 3.97 -3.23
N ASN A 101 -9.23 5.18 -3.77
CA ASN A 101 -7.92 5.79 -4.01
C ASN A 101 -7.15 6.01 -2.70
N ALA A 102 -7.80 6.58 -1.68
CA ALA A 102 -7.18 6.75 -0.37
C ALA A 102 -6.74 5.41 0.26
N ALA A 103 -7.55 4.36 0.07
CA ALA A 103 -7.23 3.03 0.56
C ALA A 103 -6.06 2.39 -0.19
N MET A 104 -5.97 2.54 -1.52
CA MET A 104 -4.83 2.07 -2.30
C MET A 104 -3.52 2.73 -1.86
N THR A 105 -3.53 4.05 -1.66
CA THR A 105 -2.38 4.79 -1.13
C THR A 105 -2.00 4.28 0.26
N ALA A 106 -2.97 4.20 1.18
CA ALA A 106 -2.72 3.71 2.54
C ALA A 106 -2.22 2.24 2.56
N LEU A 107 -2.67 1.39 1.62
CA LEU A 107 -2.17 0.04 1.47
C LEU A 107 -0.68 0.05 1.07
N GLY A 108 -0.32 0.85 0.07
CA GLY A 108 1.07 1.04 -0.33
C GLY A 108 1.94 1.50 0.86
N ASP A 109 1.49 2.49 1.62
CA ASP A 109 2.21 3.04 2.77
C ASP A 109 2.34 2.04 3.93
N SER A 110 1.45 1.04 4.01
CA SER A 110 1.45 0.02 5.06
C SER A 110 2.30 -1.23 4.73
N ILE A 111 2.78 -1.38 3.49
CA ILE A 111 3.46 -2.60 3.02
C ILE A 111 4.66 -2.99 3.89
N ASP A 112 5.43 -2.02 4.38
CA ASP A 112 6.65 -2.30 5.14
C ASP A 112 6.43 -2.96 6.50
N PHE A 113 5.26 -2.79 7.13
CA PHE A 113 5.00 -3.38 8.45
C PHE A 113 3.96 -4.52 8.44
N VAL A 114 3.37 -4.85 7.29
CA VAL A 114 2.47 -6.01 7.14
C VAL A 114 3.22 -7.30 6.76
N ARG A 115 4.49 -7.43 7.16
CA ARG A 115 5.35 -8.56 6.80
C ARG A 115 4.71 -9.91 7.15
N THR A 116 4.15 -10.04 8.34
CA THR A 116 3.49 -11.28 8.80
C THR A 116 2.34 -11.70 7.88
N ASN A 117 1.57 -10.72 7.40
CA ASN A 117 0.46 -10.94 6.46
C ASN A 117 0.99 -11.33 5.07
N MET A 118 2.07 -10.72 4.62
CA MET A 118 2.73 -11.06 3.35
C MET A 118 3.46 -12.41 3.41
N ASP A 119 3.85 -12.89 4.59
CA ASP A 119 4.39 -14.24 4.80
C ASP A 119 3.30 -15.31 4.72
N ASN A 120 2.07 -14.98 5.14
CA ASN A 120 0.91 -15.87 5.02
C ASN A 120 0.42 -15.89 3.57
N GLU A 121 0.46 -17.07 2.93
CA GLU A 121 0.09 -17.22 1.51
C GLU A 121 -1.36 -16.81 1.23
N GLY A 122 -2.29 -17.17 2.11
CA GLY A 122 -3.72 -16.85 1.92
C GLY A 122 -3.98 -15.35 1.98
N GLU A 123 -3.37 -14.66 2.96
CA GLU A 123 -3.50 -13.21 3.12
C GLU A 123 -2.80 -12.47 2.00
N ARG A 124 -1.59 -12.90 1.63
CA ARG A 124 -0.85 -12.38 0.48
C ARG A 124 -1.64 -12.51 -0.81
N ASN A 125 -2.22 -13.68 -1.07
CA ASN A 125 -3.05 -13.90 -2.27
C ASN A 125 -4.23 -12.92 -2.32
N TYR A 126 -4.87 -12.68 -1.17
CA TYR A 126 -5.98 -11.74 -1.09
C TYR A 126 -5.54 -10.30 -1.33
N ILE A 127 -4.44 -9.86 -0.72
CA ILE A 127 -3.86 -8.53 -0.96
C ILE A 127 -3.53 -8.36 -2.45
N MET A 128 -2.82 -9.33 -3.03
CA MET A 128 -2.43 -9.29 -4.44
C MET A 128 -3.63 -9.28 -5.38
N GLN A 129 -4.69 -10.03 -5.07
CA GLN A 129 -5.94 -9.97 -5.83
C GLN A 129 -6.52 -8.56 -5.84
N VAL A 130 -6.69 -7.94 -4.66
CA VAL A 130 -7.27 -6.59 -4.55
C VAL A 130 -6.44 -5.56 -5.31
N VAL A 131 -5.11 -5.62 -5.20
CA VAL A 131 -4.22 -4.70 -5.90
C VAL A 131 -4.25 -4.94 -7.41
N CYS A 132 -4.19 -6.18 -7.87
CA CYS A 132 -4.30 -6.50 -9.30
C CYS A 132 -5.66 -6.09 -9.90
N GLU A 133 -6.76 -6.26 -9.19
CA GLU A 133 -8.08 -5.78 -9.62
C GLU A 133 -8.12 -4.25 -9.70
N ALA A 134 -7.44 -3.55 -8.80
CA ALA A 134 -7.40 -2.09 -8.79
C ALA A 134 -6.58 -1.50 -9.95
N THR A 135 -5.59 -2.22 -10.49
CA THR A 135 -4.88 -1.79 -11.73
C THR A 135 -5.79 -1.71 -12.95
N GLN A 136 -7.00 -2.28 -12.88
CA GLN A 136 -7.99 -2.32 -13.95
C GLN A 136 -9.26 -1.52 -13.61
N ALA A 137 -9.19 -0.66 -12.58
CA ALA A 137 -10.31 0.19 -12.20
C ALA A 137 -10.60 1.24 -13.30
N ASP A 138 -11.86 1.68 -13.38
CA ASP A 138 -12.25 2.75 -14.32
C ASP A 138 -11.68 4.12 -13.89
N ASP A 139 -11.40 4.33 -12.61
CA ASP A 139 -10.79 5.56 -12.09
C ASP A 139 -9.26 5.47 -12.17
N LEU A 140 -8.66 6.38 -12.95
CA LEU A 140 -7.23 6.41 -13.23
C LEU A 140 -6.37 6.68 -11.98
N ARG A 141 -6.90 7.38 -10.98
CA ARG A 141 -6.21 7.60 -9.70
C ARG A 141 -6.07 6.29 -8.92
N VAL A 142 -7.12 5.45 -8.96
CA VAL A 142 -7.09 4.11 -8.34
C VAL A 142 -6.11 3.21 -9.08
N GLN A 143 -6.07 3.27 -10.42
CA GLN A 143 -5.07 2.55 -11.21
C GLN A 143 -3.65 2.96 -10.84
N ALA A 144 -3.36 4.26 -10.82
CA ALA A 144 -2.05 4.80 -10.44
C ALA A 144 -1.67 4.38 -9.01
N GLY A 145 -2.59 4.50 -8.04
CA GLY A 145 -2.38 4.03 -6.68
C GLY A 145 -2.06 2.53 -6.60
N ALA A 146 -2.73 1.72 -7.42
CA ALA A 146 -2.48 0.28 -7.49
C ALA A 146 -1.08 -0.05 -8.05
N PHE A 147 -0.64 0.61 -9.11
CA PHE A 147 0.73 0.44 -9.62
C PHE A 147 1.78 0.93 -8.61
N GLY A 148 1.55 2.06 -7.93
CA GLY A 148 2.42 2.51 -6.83
C GLY A 148 2.51 1.49 -5.69
N CYS A 149 1.38 0.87 -5.32
CA CYS A 149 1.36 -0.21 -4.34
C CYS A 149 2.13 -1.46 -4.83
N LEU A 150 1.97 -1.84 -6.12
CA LEU A 150 2.74 -2.95 -6.72
C LEU A 150 4.25 -2.70 -6.70
N ASN A 151 4.69 -1.47 -6.98
CA ASN A 151 6.11 -1.10 -6.93
C ASN A 151 6.67 -1.30 -5.52
N ARG A 152 5.95 -0.86 -4.48
CA ARG A 152 6.36 -1.07 -3.09
C ARG A 152 6.37 -2.56 -2.71
N ILE A 153 5.34 -3.33 -3.12
CA ILE A 153 5.31 -4.78 -2.88
C ILE A 153 6.48 -5.47 -3.57
N MET A 154 6.78 -5.10 -4.81
CA MET A 154 7.89 -5.66 -5.57
C MET A 154 9.23 -5.41 -4.87
N GLY A 155 9.52 -4.18 -4.44
CA GLY A 155 10.76 -3.85 -3.73
C GLY A 155 10.87 -4.48 -2.34
N SER A 156 9.74 -4.72 -1.63
CA SER A 156 9.79 -5.26 -0.26
C SER A 156 9.70 -6.79 -0.18
N TYR A 157 9.13 -7.44 -1.21
CA TYR A 157 8.79 -8.88 -1.19
C TYR A 157 9.11 -9.58 -2.51
N TYR A 158 10.15 -9.16 -3.20
CA TYR A 158 10.54 -9.65 -4.52
C TYR A 158 10.55 -11.18 -4.62
N GLU A 159 11.14 -11.87 -3.64
CA GLU A 159 11.27 -13.32 -3.61
C GLU A 159 9.92 -14.07 -3.60
N LYS A 160 8.84 -13.39 -3.18
CA LYS A 160 7.49 -13.96 -3.13
C LYS A 160 6.68 -13.68 -4.40
N MET A 161 7.21 -12.84 -5.31
CA MET A 161 6.43 -12.31 -6.44
C MET A 161 6.45 -13.20 -7.68
N ARG A 162 7.31 -14.22 -7.75
CA ARG A 162 7.45 -15.09 -8.93
C ARG A 162 6.12 -15.66 -9.44
N PHE A 163 5.32 -16.21 -8.53
CA PHE A 163 4.02 -16.80 -8.90
C PHE A 163 3.07 -15.74 -9.50
N TYR A 164 3.02 -14.56 -8.91
CA TYR A 164 2.13 -13.48 -9.37
C TYR A 164 2.63 -12.89 -10.69
N MET A 165 3.95 -12.80 -10.90
CA MET A 165 4.53 -12.35 -12.15
C MET A 165 4.06 -13.22 -13.32
N GLU A 166 4.19 -14.55 -13.18
CA GLU A 166 3.78 -15.50 -14.22
C GLU A 166 2.27 -15.49 -14.47
N LYS A 167 1.46 -15.24 -13.45
CA LYS A 167 0.00 -15.33 -13.55
C LYS A 167 -0.68 -14.04 -13.99
N ALA A 168 -0.18 -12.88 -13.55
CA ALA A 168 -0.88 -11.61 -13.73
C ALA A 168 0.03 -10.41 -13.98
N LEU A 169 1.06 -10.18 -13.15
CA LEU A 169 1.78 -8.91 -13.11
C LEU A 169 2.45 -8.55 -14.42
N PHE A 170 2.99 -9.55 -15.15
CA PHE A 170 3.57 -9.33 -16.47
C PHE A 170 2.54 -8.72 -17.43
N GLY A 171 1.36 -9.32 -17.54
CA GLY A 171 0.29 -8.81 -18.42
C GLY A 171 -0.23 -7.44 -17.99
N LEU A 172 -0.46 -7.25 -16.68
CA LEU A 172 -0.97 -6.00 -16.12
C LEU A 172 0.00 -4.85 -16.32
N SER A 173 1.31 -5.07 -16.07
CA SER A 173 2.32 -4.02 -16.25
C SER A 173 2.47 -3.63 -17.73
N ILE A 174 2.44 -4.58 -18.67
CA ILE A 174 2.44 -4.29 -20.11
C ILE A 174 1.21 -3.46 -20.51
N MET A 175 0.03 -3.76 -19.94
CA MET A 175 -1.18 -2.98 -20.20
C MET A 175 -1.04 -1.56 -19.60
N GLY A 176 -0.53 -1.44 -18.37
CA GLY A 176 -0.29 -0.16 -17.72
C GLY A 176 0.69 0.73 -18.50
N MET A 177 1.79 0.17 -19.03
CA MET A 177 2.74 0.91 -19.88
C MET A 177 2.13 1.46 -21.17
N LYS A 178 1.02 0.88 -21.64
CA LYS A 178 0.27 1.35 -22.82
C LYS A 178 -0.86 2.32 -22.47
N SER A 179 -1.01 2.67 -21.20
CA SER A 179 -2.02 3.65 -20.76
C SER A 179 -1.79 4.99 -21.43
N GLU A 180 -2.85 5.65 -21.87
CA GLU A 180 -2.82 7.04 -22.33
C GLU A 180 -2.61 8.01 -21.15
N GLU A 181 -2.87 7.57 -19.93
CA GLU A 181 -2.64 8.35 -18.71
C GLU A 181 -1.18 8.25 -18.29
N GLU A 182 -0.49 9.39 -18.27
CA GLU A 182 0.96 9.47 -18.04
C GLU A 182 1.38 8.92 -16.68
N ASP A 183 0.62 9.18 -15.62
CA ASP A 183 0.94 8.71 -14.27
C ASP A 183 0.84 7.20 -14.15
N VAL A 184 -0.16 6.58 -14.79
CA VAL A 184 -0.30 5.12 -14.85
C VAL A 184 0.85 4.50 -15.63
N ALA A 185 1.17 5.06 -16.81
CA ALA A 185 2.25 4.57 -17.67
C ALA A 185 3.61 4.66 -16.97
N LYS A 186 3.90 5.77 -16.31
CA LYS A 186 5.15 5.97 -15.52
C LYS A 186 5.29 4.91 -14.43
N LEU A 187 4.27 4.72 -13.61
CA LEU A 187 4.30 3.76 -12.51
C LEU A 187 4.43 2.32 -13.00
N ALA A 188 3.83 2.00 -14.16
CA ALA A 188 3.99 0.70 -14.79
C ALA A 188 5.41 0.48 -15.37
N VAL A 189 6.08 1.54 -15.83
CA VAL A 189 7.51 1.49 -16.20
C VAL A 189 8.39 1.36 -14.97
N GLU A 190 8.12 2.13 -13.92
CA GLU A 190 8.83 2.07 -12.64
C GLU A 190 8.78 0.67 -12.02
N PHE A 191 7.66 -0.05 -12.17
CA PHE A 191 7.57 -1.46 -11.79
C PHE A 191 8.71 -2.31 -12.38
N TRP A 192 9.03 -2.13 -13.67
CA TRP A 192 10.11 -2.86 -14.31
C TRP A 192 11.50 -2.35 -13.89
N CYS A 193 11.63 -1.07 -13.56
CA CYS A 193 12.86 -0.56 -12.96
C CYS A 193 13.13 -1.24 -11.62
N THR A 194 12.11 -1.34 -10.76
CA THR A 194 12.21 -2.05 -9.47
C THR A 194 12.58 -3.54 -9.67
N VAL A 195 11.95 -4.23 -10.64
CA VAL A 195 12.32 -5.61 -10.98
C VAL A 195 13.80 -5.72 -11.36
N CYS A 196 14.30 -4.82 -12.21
CA CYS A 196 15.70 -4.82 -12.62
C CYS A 196 16.65 -4.54 -11.43
N GLU A 197 16.30 -3.60 -10.58
CA GLU A 197 17.11 -3.26 -9.39
C GLU A 197 17.24 -4.45 -8.44
N GLU A 198 16.13 -5.16 -8.17
CA GLU A 198 16.13 -6.36 -7.32
C GLU A 198 16.94 -7.51 -7.96
N GLU A 199 16.82 -7.72 -9.28
CA GLU A 199 17.61 -8.75 -9.97
C GLU A 199 19.13 -8.43 -9.94
N ILE A 200 19.51 -7.16 -10.13
CA ILE A 200 20.91 -6.73 -10.04
C ILE A 200 21.45 -6.93 -8.61
N ALA A 201 20.68 -6.53 -7.58
CA ALA A 201 21.08 -6.71 -6.19
C ALA A 201 21.32 -8.18 -5.85
N ILE A 202 20.42 -9.07 -6.31
CA ILE A 202 20.58 -10.52 -6.11
C ILE A 202 21.80 -11.07 -6.88
N GLU A 203 22.08 -10.58 -8.09
CA GLU A 203 23.24 -11.00 -8.87
C GLU A 203 24.54 -10.61 -8.17
N ASP A 204 24.62 -9.37 -7.67
CA ASP A 204 25.79 -8.86 -6.93
C ASP A 204 26.03 -9.66 -5.63
N ASP A 205 24.99 -9.96 -4.86
CA ASP A 205 25.07 -10.76 -3.64
C ASP A 205 25.55 -12.20 -3.94
N ASN A 206 25.02 -12.81 -4.99
CA ASN A 206 25.43 -14.16 -5.42
C ASN A 206 26.86 -14.20 -5.93
N ALA A 207 27.31 -13.17 -6.68
CA ALA A 207 28.70 -13.05 -7.13
C ALA A 207 29.66 -12.91 -5.95
N ALA A 208 29.28 -12.18 -4.90
CA ALA A 208 30.08 -12.02 -3.68
C ALA A 208 30.29 -13.34 -2.91
N VAL A 209 29.32 -14.29 -3.01
CA VAL A 209 29.40 -15.62 -2.35
C VAL A 209 29.88 -16.72 -3.32
N GLY A 210 30.18 -16.41 -4.56
CA GLY A 210 30.68 -17.38 -5.56
C GLY A 210 29.61 -18.35 -6.09
N VAL A 211 28.34 -17.99 -6.02
CA VAL A 211 27.21 -18.77 -6.50
C VAL A 211 26.81 -18.27 -7.89
N THR A 212 26.64 -19.19 -8.84
CA THR A 212 26.12 -18.87 -10.18
C THR A 212 24.62 -18.59 -10.09
N PHE A 213 24.22 -17.36 -10.35
CA PHE A 213 22.84 -16.92 -10.32
C PHE A 213 22.00 -17.45 -11.49
N SER A 214 20.76 -17.83 -11.19
CA SER A 214 19.72 -18.07 -12.18
C SER A 214 18.63 -17.01 -11.96
N SER A 215 18.63 -15.94 -12.77
CA SER A 215 17.61 -14.89 -12.75
C SER A 215 16.20 -15.48 -12.63
N VAL A 216 15.39 -14.88 -11.79
CA VAL A 216 14.01 -15.34 -11.55
C VAL A 216 13.10 -14.94 -12.70
N PHE A 217 13.31 -13.77 -13.30
CA PHE A 217 12.40 -13.21 -14.30
C PHE A 217 13.01 -12.98 -15.69
N VAL A 218 14.32 -12.74 -15.81
CA VAL A 218 14.95 -12.42 -17.08
C VAL A 218 14.96 -13.60 -18.07
N ARG A 219 14.80 -14.84 -17.62
CA ARG A 219 14.69 -16.01 -18.50
C ARG A 219 13.36 -16.18 -19.21
N CYS A 220 12.32 -15.41 -18.83
CA CYS A 220 11.00 -15.51 -19.47
C CYS A 220 10.83 -14.64 -20.73
N THR A 221 11.86 -13.87 -21.11
CA THR A 221 11.79 -12.89 -22.21
C THR A 221 12.74 -13.14 -23.38
N CYS A 222 13.39 -14.31 -23.44
CA CYS A 222 14.21 -14.73 -24.59
C CYS A 222 13.63 -15.94 -25.28
#